data_4f2440b07b065e5a836beb52ec1fab8d
#
_entry.id   4f2440b07b065e5a836beb52ec1fab8d
#
_cell.length_a   1.000
_cell.length_b   1.000
_cell.length_c   1.000
_cell.angle_alpha   90.00
_cell.angle_beta   90.00
_cell.angle_gamma   90.00
#
_symmetry.space_group_name_H-M   'P 1'
#
loop_
_entity.id
_entity.type
_entity.pdbx_description
1 polymer ?
#
loop_
_entity_poly.entity_id
_entity_poly.type
_entity_poly.pdbx_seq_one_letter_code
_entity_poly.pdbx_strand_id
1 'polypeptide(L)'
;MATVASLTAVVLLPACETHQPNVAHTPPSRTSTTSTTPAHAPPSATREPRSAKWIDLKVGDCLADPPPTDPDVLTVTIVDCATPHHAEVYLRAPLADDPAFANVANQQCTAGFGEYTGQSVTDSPFTVTYLIDSNQDRTAANPAPSTVICLLEAADGRQLAESARR
;
A
#
# COMPACT_ATOMS: atom_id res chain seq x y z
N MET A 1 -26.18 -4.15 -43.99
CA MET A 1 -25.89 -5.56 -44.30
C MET A 1 -24.41 -5.72 -44.39
N ALA A 2 -23.77 -6.23 -43.37
CA ALA A 2 -22.36 -6.60 -43.36
C ALA A 2 -22.22 -7.77 -42.38
N THR A 3 -21.95 -8.93 -42.93
CA THR A 3 -21.73 -10.24 -42.30
C THR A 3 -20.31 -10.30 -41.75
N VAL A 4 -20.18 -10.61 -40.46
CA VAL A 4 -18.87 -10.89 -39.81
C VAL A 4 -18.73 -12.39 -39.64
N ALA A 5 -17.69 -12.95 -40.23
CA ALA A 5 -17.32 -14.37 -40.19
C ALA A 5 -16.54 -14.67 -38.87
N SER A 6 -17.00 -15.67 -38.15
CA SER A 6 -16.30 -16.26 -36.98
C SER A 6 -15.21 -17.24 -37.45
N LEU A 7 -13.99 -17.05 -36.96
CA LEU A 7 -12.90 -18.03 -37.04
C LEU A 7 -12.72 -18.70 -35.69
N THR A 8 -13.04 -19.99 -35.61
CA THR A 8 -12.71 -20.89 -34.49
C THR A 8 -11.36 -21.54 -34.71
N ALA A 9 -10.40 -21.30 -33.84
CA ALA A 9 -9.12 -22.00 -33.83
C ALA A 9 -9.16 -23.12 -32.81
N VAL A 10 -8.97 -24.36 -33.27
CA VAL A 10 -8.80 -25.58 -32.49
C VAL A 10 -7.32 -25.79 -32.23
N VAL A 11 -6.92 -25.82 -30.95
CA VAL A 11 -5.54 -26.15 -30.54
C VAL A 11 -5.51 -27.59 -30.04
N LEU A 12 -4.76 -28.44 -30.76
CA LEU A 12 -4.45 -29.84 -30.42
C LEU A 12 -3.24 -29.88 -29.47
N LEU A 13 -3.41 -30.54 -28.32
CA LEU A 13 -2.34 -30.87 -27.39
C LEU A 13 -1.70 -32.22 -27.75
N PRO A 14 -0.36 -32.37 -27.72
CA PRO A 14 0.28 -33.68 -27.78
C PRO A 14 0.44 -34.30 -26.40
N ALA A 15 0.03 -35.55 -26.25
CA ALA A 15 0.29 -36.41 -25.11
C ALA A 15 1.75 -36.90 -25.17
N CYS A 16 2.48 -36.76 -24.06
CA CYS A 16 3.77 -37.43 -23.86
C CYS A 16 3.59 -38.69 -23.03
N GLU A 17 3.99 -39.75 -23.62
CA GLU A 17 3.95 -41.16 -23.18
C GLU A 17 5.08 -41.45 -22.17
N THR A 18 4.76 -42.14 -21.13
CA THR A 18 5.65 -42.61 -20.08
C THR A 18 6.53 -43.77 -20.57
N HIS A 19 7.84 -43.66 -20.41
CA HIS A 19 8.75 -44.79 -20.55
C HIS A 19 9.43 -45.06 -19.20
N GLN A 20 9.12 -46.22 -18.58
CA GLN A 20 9.74 -46.69 -17.37
C GLN A 20 10.75 -47.79 -17.71
N PRO A 21 11.97 -47.75 -17.28
CA PRO A 21 12.78 -48.98 -17.11
C PRO A 21 12.93 -49.34 -15.63
N ASN A 22 12.64 -50.56 -15.40
CA ASN A 22 12.77 -51.38 -14.21
C ASN A 22 14.27 -51.62 -13.90
N VAL A 23 14.77 -51.35 -12.68
CA VAL A 23 16.01 -51.96 -12.16
C VAL A 23 16.07 -51.99 -10.61
N ALA A 24 16.19 -53.23 -10.11
CA ALA A 24 16.99 -53.71 -8.98
C ALA A 24 16.86 -53.11 -7.56
N HIS A 25 16.49 -54.02 -6.69
CA HIS A 25 16.52 -53.94 -5.23
C HIS A 25 17.91 -53.69 -4.65
N THR A 26 18.03 -52.68 -3.76
CA THR A 26 19.14 -52.57 -2.80
C THR A 26 18.53 -52.25 -1.41
N PRO A 27 19.04 -52.85 -0.31
CA PRO A 27 18.41 -52.79 1.01
C PRO A 27 18.55 -51.42 1.70
N PRO A 28 17.68 -51.10 2.68
CA PRO A 28 17.49 -49.76 3.19
C PRO A 28 18.66 -49.36 4.15
N SER A 29 19.39 -48.36 3.77
CA SER A 29 20.19 -47.55 4.71
C SER A 29 19.25 -46.71 5.56
N ARG A 30 19.35 -46.85 6.88
CA ARG A 30 18.65 -46.00 7.84
C ARG A 30 19.17 -44.59 7.72
N THR A 31 18.46 -43.74 7.05
CA THR A 31 18.70 -42.28 7.06
C THR A 31 17.97 -41.70 8.26
N SER A 32 18.76 -41.22 9.22
CA SER A 32 18.25 -40.44 10.35
C SER A 32 17.64 -39.17 9.79
N THR A 33 16.33 -39.05 9.82
CA THR A 33 15.61 -37.78 9.55
C THR A 33 15.88 -36.85 10.70
N THR A 34 16.83 -35.93 10.49
CA THR A 34 16.95 -34.75 11.34
C THR A 34 15.74 -33.87 11.07
N SER A 35 14.77 -33.90 11.98
CA SER A 35 13.67 -32.92 11.97
C SER A 35 14.23 -31.53 12.19
N THR A 36 14.41 -30.79 11.11
CA THR A 36 14.68 -29.37 11.20
C THR A 36 13.37 -28.68 11.61
N THR A 37 13.27 -28.38 12.89
CA THR A 37 12.24 -27.46 13.41
C THR A 37 12.36 -26.15 12.64
N PRO A 38 11.28 -25.65 11.98
CA PRO A 38 11.35 -24.35 11.35
C PRO A 38 11.67 -23.31 12.43
N ALA A 39 12.78 -22.61 12.24
CA ALA A 39 13.16 -21.49 13.10
C ALA A 39 12.02 -20.49 13.06
N HIS A 40 11.33 -20.35 14.20
CA HIS A 40 10.34 -19.29 14.39
C HIS A 40 11.07 -17.95 14.22
N ALA A 41 10.72 -17.19 13.15
CA ALA A 41 11.25 -15.85 12.98
C ALA A 41 10.92 -15.04 14.24
N PRO A 42 11.87 -14.27 14.81
CA PRO A 42 11.57 -13.45 15.96
C PRO A 42 10.38 -12.52 15.62
N PRO A 43 9.45 -12.30 16.56
CA PRO A 43 8.35 -11.37 16.33
C PRO A 43 8.96 -10.01 15.99
N SER A 44 8.55 -9.42 14.87
CA SER A 44 8.93 -8.06 14.51
C SER A 44 8.58 -7.16 15.70
N ALA A 45 9.59 -6.48 16.26
CA ALA A 45 9.36 -5.58 17.38
C ALA A 45 8.37 -4.49 16.93
N THR A 46 7.18 -4.49 17.49
CA THR A 46 6.16 -3.46 17.27
C THR A 46 6.76 -2.11 17.64
N ARG A 47 6.71 -1.15 16.74
CA ARG A 47 7.22 0.21 17.00
C ARG A 47 6.34 0.90 18.02
N GLU A 48 6.95 1.49 19.06
CA GLU A 48 6.20 2.25 20.07
C GLU A 48 5.51 3.48 19.45
N PRO A 49 4.29 3.85 19.92
CA PRO A 49 3.61 5.05 19.50
C PRO A 49 4.47 6.30 19.73
N ARG A 50 4.45 7.23 18.80
CA ARG A 50 5.18 8.49 18.90
C ARG A 50 4.31 9.67 18.43
N SER A 51 4.46 10.82 19.07
CA SER A 51 3.85 12.06 18.61
C SER A 51 4.73 12.74 17.57
N ALA A 52 4.12 13.30 16.51
CA ALA A 52 4.79 14.08 15.49
C ALA A 52 3.89 15.20 15.00
N LYS A 53 4.47 16.25 14.40
CA LYS A 53 3.66 17.21 13.66
C LYS A 53 3.11 16.54 12.40
N TRP A 54 1.86 16.80 12.05
CA TRP A 54 1.27 16.20 10.86
C TRP A 54 1.98 16.61 9.57
N ILE A 55 2.58 17.80 9.53
CA ILE A 55 3.39 18.26 8.37
C ILE A 55 4.66 17.44 8.17
N ASP A 56 5.14 16.74 9.19
CA ASP A 56 6.34 15.90 9.17
C ASP A 56 6.04 14.42 8.85
N LEU A 57 4.77 14.06 8.62
CA LEU A 57 4.34 12.71 8.26
C LEU A 57 5.09 12.20 7.02
N LYS A 58 5.41 10.92 7.01
CA LYS A 58 6.13 10.25 5.92
C LYS A 58 5.27 9.15 5.33
N VAL A 59 5.52 8.82 4.07
CA VAL A 59 4.88 7.66 3.42
C VAL A 59 5.15 6.40 4.24
N GLY A 60 4.08 5.68 4.58
CA GLY A 60 4.09 4.50 5.45
C GLY A 60 3.92 4.81 6.94
N ASP A 61 3.69 6.08 7.36
CA ASP A 61 3.26 6.37 8.72
C ASP A 61 1.76 6.03 8.89
N CYS A 62 1.43 5.34 9.99
CA CYS A 62 0.06 4.98 10.36
C CYS A 62 -0.38 5.78 11.58
N LEU A 63 -1.57 6.38 11.50
CA LEU A 63 -2.12 7.28 12.51
C LEU A 63 -3.06 6.54 13.45
N ALA A 64 -2.85 6.70 14.76
CA ALA A 64 -3.74 6.13 15.78
C ALA A 64 -5.17 6.69 15.71
N ASP A 65 -5.28 7.96 15.32
CA ASP A 65 -6.53 8.72 15.24
C ASP A 65 -6.82 9.14 13.79
N PRO A 66 -8.07 9.49 13.46
CA PRO A 66 -8.40 10.07 12.14
C PRO A 66 -7.54 11.31 11.83
N PRO A 67 -7.26 11.58 10.55
CA PRO A 67 -6.54 12.79 10.16
C PRO A 67 -7.20 14.05 10.71
N PRO A 68 -6.41 15.06 11.17
CA PRO A 68 -6.97 16.27 11.76
C PRO A 68 -7.77 17.08 10.73
N THR A 69 -8.99 17.45 11.09
CA THR A 69 -9.83 18.39 10.33
C THR A 69 -9.83 19.79 10.94
N ASP A 70 -9.40 19.91 12.20
CA ASP A 70 -9.26 21.17 12.90
C ASP A 70 -7.86 21.76 12.63
N PRO A 71 -7.76 23.00 12.11
CA PRO A 71 -6.49 23.65 11.82
C PRO A 71 -5.59 23.90 13.05
N ASP A 72 -6.17 23.90 14.25
CA ASP A 72 -5.43 24.09 15.51
C ASP A 72 -4.74 22.79 15.98
N VAL A 73 -5.11 21.64 15.42
CA VAL A 73 -4.45 20.36 15.71
C VAL A 73 -3.16 20.24 14.91
N LEU A 74 -2.05 20.44 15.58
CA LEU A 74 -0.72 20.44 14.94
C LEU A 74 0.00 19.09 15.01
N THR A 75 -0.41 18.21 15.93
CA THR A 75 0.28 16.94 16.19
C THR A 75 -0.65 15.75 16.08
N VAL A 76 -0.09 14.64 15.64
CA VAL A 76 -0.77 13.35 15.50
C VAL A 76 0.03 12.26 16.20
N THR A 77 -0.62 11.14 16.53
CA THR A 77 0.04 9.97 17.09
C THR A 77 0.31 8.97 15.98
N ILE A 78 1.57 8.63 15.77
CA ILE A 78 2.02 7.62 14.81
C ILE A 78 2.22 6.30 15.55
N VAL A 79 1.67 5.23 14.99
CA VAL A 79 1.73 3.86 15.52
C VAL A 79 2.34 2.91 14.50
N ASP A 80 2.63 1.69 14.92
CA ASP A 80 3.00 0.61 14.01
C ASP A 80 1.78 0.19 13.17
N CYS A 81 1.94 0.09 11.85
CA CYS A 81 0.84 -0.29 10.96
C CYS A 81 0.34 -1.75 11.14
N ALA A 82 1.06 -2.56 11.90
CA ALA A 82 0.58 -3.88 12.34
C ALA A 82 -0.37 -3.80 13.56
N THR A 83 -0.60 -2.60 14.09
CA THR A 83 -1.58 -2.34 15.17
C THR A 83 -2.80 -1.61 14.60
N PRO A 84 -3.98 -1.71 15.27
CA PRO A 84 -5.15 -0.97 14.83
C PRO A 84 -4.87 0.53 14.70
N HIS A 85 -5.20 1.12 13.54
CA HIS A 85 -4.97 2.52 13.23
C HIS A 85 -6.07 3.06 12.32
N HIS A 86 -6.25 4.38 12.25
CA HIS A 86 -7.34 5.00 11.49
C HIS A 86 -6.95 5.39 10.08
N ALA A 87 -5.70 5.80 9.88
CA ALA A 87 -5.25 6.26 8.57
C ALA A 87 -3.81 5.85 8.28
N GLU A 88 -3.45 5.73 7.00
CA GLU A 88 -2.09 5.44 6.54
C GLU A 88 -1.69 6.44 5.46
N VAL A 89 -0.50 7.03 5.60
CA VAL A 89 0.07 7.96 4.62
C VAL A 89 0.65 7.17 3.45
N TYR A 90 0.12 7.37 2.25
CA TYR A 90 0.59 6.64 1.07
C TYR A 90 1.32 7.50 0.03
N LEU A 91 1.13 8.83 0.07
CA LEU A 91 1.82 9.73 -0.86
C LEU A 91 2.15 11.06 -0.20
N ARG A 92 3.30 11.62 -0.56
CA ARG A 92 3.65 13.03 -0.37
C ARG A 92 4.13 13.58 -1.71
N ALA A 93 3.57 14.69 -2.14
CA ALA A 93 3.94 15.29 -3.41
C ALA A 93 3.94 16.82 -3.34
N PRO A 94 4.81 17.49 -4.11
CA PRO A 94 4.77 18.94 -4.23
C PRO A 94 3.46 19.36 -4.93
N LEU A 95 2.86 20.42 -4.43
CA LEU A 95 1.66 21.02 -4.98
C LEU A 95 2.02 22.41 -5.56
N ALA A 96 1.90 22.55 -6.86
CA ALA A 96 2.16 23.84 -7.52
C ALA A 96 1.15 24.91 -7.04
N ASP A 97 1.57 26.16 -7.04
CA ASP A 97 0.68 27.30 -6.77
C ASP A 97 -0.31 27.45 -7.95
N ASP A 98 -1.47 26.82 -7.81
CA ASP A 98 -2.56 26.80 -8.79
C ASP A 98 -3.86 27.18 -8.07
N PRO A 99 -4.71 28.07 -8.61
CA PRO A 99 -6.01 28.38 -8.02
C PRO A 99 -6.93 27.15 -7.88
N ALA A 100 -6.66 26.08 -8.65
CA ALA A 100 -7.37 24.80 -8.57
C ALA A 100 -6.64 23.77 -7.70
N PHE A 101 -5.81 24.17 -6.73
CA PHE A 101 -4.94 23.31 -5.93
C PHE A 101 -5.66 22.10 -5.32
N ALA A 102 -6.94 22.25 -4.91
CA ALA A 102 -7.72 21.13 -4.37
C ALA A 102 -7.99 20.04 -5.42
N ASN A 103 -8.23 20.42 -6.68
CA ASN A 103 -8.42 19.47 -7.77
C ASN A 103 -7.09 18.77 -8.11
N VAL A 104 -5.98 19.51 -8.10
CA VAL A 104 -4.64 18.95 -8.33
C VAL A 104 -4.27 17.97 -7.22
N ALA A 105 -4.54 18.32 -5.95
CA ALA A 105 -4.33 17.43 -4.81
C ALA A 105 -5.14 16.13 -4.95
N ASN A 106 -6.44 16.23 -5.26
CA ASN A 106 -7.28 15.06 -5.50
C ASN A 106 -6.75 14.16 -6.63
N GLN A 107 -6.32 14.74 -7.74
CA GLN A 107 -5.77 13.98 -8.87
C GLN A 107 -4.48 13.26 -8.49
N GLN A 108 -3.56 13.94 -7.80
CA GLN A 108 -2.30 13.33 -7.34
C GLN A 108 -2.55 12.20 -6.35
N CYS A 109 -3.43 12.41 -5.37
CA CYS A 109 -3.77 11.37 -4.40
C CYS A 109 -4.44 10.17 -5.07
N THR A 110 -5.38 10.39 -5.99
CA THR A 110 -6.03 9.29 -6.72
C THR A 110 -5.01 8.50 -7.56
N ALA A 111 -4.08 9.17 -8.24
CA ALA A 111 -3.05 8.52 -9.04
C ALA A 111 -2.08 7.69 -8.17
N GLY A 112 -1.58 8.26 -7.07
CA GLY A 112 -0.64 7.60 -6.18
C GLY A 112 -1.23 6.43 -5.38
N PHE A 113 -2.56 6.42 -5.19
CA PHE A 113 -3.24 5.34 -4.48
C PHE A 113 -3.02 3.97 -5.14
N GLY A 114 -3.16 3.92 -6.45
CA GLY A 114 -2.97 2.68 -7.21
C GLY A 114 -1.54 2.15 -7.15
N GLU A 115 -0.55 3.05 -7.12
CA GLU A 115 0.86 2.66 -6.99
C GLU A 115 1.17 2.06 -5.62
N TYR A 116 0.54 2.58 -4.58
CA TYR A 116 0.76 2.15 -3.20
C TYR A 116 0.03 0.85 -2.85
N THR A 117 -1.27 0.77 -3.18
CA THR A 117 -2.15 -0.34 -2.79
C THR A 117 -2.28 -1.44 -3.85
N GLY A 118 -1.94 -1.13 -5.11
CA GLY A 118 -2.21 -2.01 -6.26
C GLY A 118 -3.69 -2.10 -6.65
N GLN A 119 -4.55 -1.21 -6.14
CA GLN A 119 -6.00 -1.20 -6.37
C GLN A 119 -6.47 0.14 -6.93
N SER A 120 -7.65 0.16 -7.54
CA SER A 120 -8.35 1.41 -7.87
C SER A 120 -9.08 1.94 -6.63
N VAL A 121 -9.11 3.26 -6.43
CA VAL A 121 -9.89 3.89 -5.35
C VAL A 121 -11.36 3.46 -5.40
N THR A 122 -11.93 3.39 -6.62
CA THR A 122 -13.37 3.10 -6.83
C THR A 122 -13.77 1.70 -6.37
N ASP A 123 -12.85 0.73 -6.51
CA ASP A 123 -13.13 -0.69 -6.23
C ASP A 123 -12.45 -1.17 -4.93
N SER A 124 -11.99 -0.24 -4.09
CA SER A 124 -11.28 -0.54 -2.86
C SER A 124 -12.15 -0.35 -1.61
N PRO A 125 -11.83 -1.02 -0.49
CA PRO A 125 -12.49 -0.79 0.79
C PRO A 125 -12.00 0.49 1.50
N PHE A 126 -11.23 1.34 0.79
CA PHE A 126 -10.63 2.54 1.35
C PHE A 126 -11.26 3.81 0.80
N THR A 127 -11.23 4.85 1.59
CA THR A 127 -11.44 6.24 1.16
C THR A 127 -10.13 7.00 1.19
N VAL A 128 -10.03 8.03 0.37
CA VAL A 128 -8.86 8.88 0.26
C VAL A 128 -9.17 10.25 0.85
N THR A 129 -8.30 10.70 1.74
CA THR A 129 -8.28 12.06 2.27
C THR A 129 -6.89 12.68 2.07
N TYR A 130 -6.76 13.97 2.28
CA TYR A 130 -5.46 14.63 2.19
C TYR A 130 -5.35 15.84 3.12
N LEU A 131 -4.11 16.13 3.50
CA LEU A 131 -3.70 17.33 4.19
C LEU A 131 -2.82 18.16 3.25
N ILE A 132 -2.90 19.48 3.35
CA ILE A 132 -2.06 20.38 2.56
C ILE A 132 -1.20 21.20 3.50
N ASP A 133 0.12 20.96 3.46
CA ASP A 133 1.09 21.82 4.10
C ASP A 133 1.37 23.02 3.18
N SER A 134 0.75 24.14 3.53
CA SER A 134 0.95 25.43 2.86
C SER A 134 1.94 26.33 3.60
N ASN A 135 2.67 25.80 4.58
CA ASN A 135 3.57 26.54 5.45
C ASN A 135 4.89 26.86 4.71
N GLN A 136 4.79 27.76 3.73
CA GLN A 136 5.90 28.16 2.90
C GLN A 136 6.51 29.47 3.43
N ASP A 137 7.83 29.55 3.40
CA ASP A 137 8.50 30.85 3.45
C ASP A 137 8.29 31.58 2.12
N ARG A 138 7.17 32.31 2.02
CA ARG A 138 6.82 33.13 0.84
C ARG A 138 7.74 34.33 0.68
N THR A 139 8.61 34.60 1.65
CA THR A 139 9.60 35.71 1.59
C THR A 139 10.88 35.29 0.89
N ALA A 140 11.10 34.00 0.67
CA ALA A 140 12.25 33.48 -0.06
C ALA A 140 12.16 33.85 -1.55
N ALA A 141 13.32 34.12 -2.17
CA ALA A 141 13.41 34.40 -3.61
C ALA A 141 12.93 33.25 -4.49
N ASN A 142 12.85 32.05 -3.94
CA ASN A 142 12.32 30.83 -4.59
C ASN A 142 11.54 30.02 -3.55
N PRO A 143 10.26 30.33 -3.30
CA PRO A 143 9.45 29.66 -2.28
C PRO A 143 9.31 28.18 -2.62
N ALA A 144 9.44 27.31 -1.60
CA ALA A 144 9.17 25.91 -1.76
C ALA A 144 7.67 25.69 -2.08
N PRO A 145 7.31 24.79 -2.97
CA PRO A 145 5.90 24.47 -3.25
C PRO A 145 5.20 23.88 -2.02
N SER A 146 3.89 24.13 -1.91
CA SER A 146 3.05 23.42 -0.94
C SER A 146 3.23 21.91 -1.08
N THR A 147 2.95 21.15 -0.02
CA THR A 147 3.01 19.69 -0.06
C THR A 147 1.62 19.12 0.20
N VAL A 148 1.15 18.26 -0.68
CA VAL A 148 0.00 17.40 -0.39
C VAL A 148 0.48 16.13 0.31
N ILE A 149 -0.21 15.74 1.38
CA ILE A 149 -0.02 14.50 2.12
C ILE A 149 -1.30 13.71 1.96
N CYS A 150 -1.26 12.62 1.20
CA CYS A 150 -2.42 11.78 0.93
C CYS A 150 -2.47 10.61 1.92
N LEU A 151 -3.64 10.42 2.49
CA LEU A 151 -3.92 9.36 3.45
C LEU A 151 -5.08 8.50 2.95
N LEU A 152 -5.03 7.23 3.31
CA LEU A 152 -6.17 6.31 3.13
C LEU A 152 -6.74 5.95 4.50
N GLU A 153 -8.05 5.71 4.52
CA GLU A 153 -8.83 5.29 5.70
C GLU A 153 -9.78 4.18 5.26
N ALA A 154 -10.26 3.36 6.18
CA ALA A 154 -11.32 2.41 5.83
C ALA A 154 -12.61 3.16 5.46
N ALA A 155 -13.23 2.81 4.32
CA ALA A 155 -14.43 3.49 3.81
C ALA A 155 -15.65 3.36 4.77
N ASP A 156 -15.66 2.34 5.62
CA ASP A 156 -16.69 2.12 6.64
C ASP A 156 -16.38 2.76 8.01
N GLY A 157 -15.29 3.53 8.10
CA GLY A 157 -14.87 4.26 9.31
C GLY A 157 -14.27 3.38 10.41
N ARG A 158 -14.05 2.08 10.16
CA ARG A 158 -13.35 1.19 11.10
C ARG A 158 -11.85 1.45 11.10
N GLN A 159 -11.17 0.94 12.11
CA GLN A 159 -9.71 0.91 12.10
C GLN A 159 -9.18 -0.11 11.09
N LEU A 160 -8.08 0.23 10.46
CA LEU A 160 -7.26 -0.69 9.69
C LEU A 160 -6.50 -1.60 10.65
N ALA A 161 -6.35 -2.87 10.31
CA ALA A 161 -5.64 -3.86 11.13
C ALA A 161 -4.20 -4.12 10.67
N GLU A 162 -3.88 -3.68 9.46
CA GLU A 162 -2.58 -3.88 8.80
C GLU A 162 -2.37 -2.78 7.75
N SER A 163 -1.13 -2.62 7.29
CA SER A 163 -0.81 -1.68 6.20
C SER A 163 -1.50 -2.08 4.90
N ALA A 164 -2.03 -1.08 4.19
CA ALA A 164 -2.60 -1.24 2.85
C ALA A 164 -1.52 -1.32 1.74
N ARG A 165 -0.25 -1.22 2.10
CA ARG A 165 0.88 -1.26 1.18
C ARG A 165 1.00 -2.65 0.54
N ARG A 166 1.13 -2.65 -0.78
CA ARG A 166 1.38 -3.86 -1.58
C ARG A 166 2.83 -4.33 -1.49
#